data_a571eeab9480df7ddab8b7d3993db1b2
#
_entry.id   a571eeab9480df7ddab8b7d3993db1b2
#
_cell.length_a   1.000
_cell.length_b   1.000
_cell.length_c   1.000
_cell.angle_alpha   90.00
_cell.angle_beta   90.00
_cell.angle_gamma   90.00
#
_symmetry.space_group_name_H-M   'P 1'
#
loop_
_entity.id
_entity.type
_entity.pdbx_description
1 polymer ?
#
loop_
_entity_poly.entity_id
_entity_poly.type
_entity_poly.pdbx_seq_one_letter_code
_entity_poly.pdbx_strand_id
1 'polypeptide(L)'
;MYYLCKCILTLSRLYMATLISNYCPSPIDTSDVTLPPELFVLADNIAKNVHEVWAQQRIKEGWVYGSQRNDELKQHPCLIPFEALSETEKNYDRNTALETLRLMTRLGFTITKSTSSEAQESE
;
A
#
# COMPACT_ATOMS: atom_id res chain seq x y z
N MET A 1 -37.40 26.43 7.14
CA MET A 1 -36.83 25.17 6.61
C MET A 1 -35.34 25.22 6.33
N TYR A 2 -34.73 26.36 6.19
CA TYR A 2 -33.26 26.47 5.91
C TYR A 2 -32.34 26.38 7.13
N TYR A 3 -32.85 26.52 8.34
CA TYR A 3 -32.03 26.48 9.57
C TYR A 3 -31.72 25.07 10.10
N LEU A 4 -32.56 24.10 9.82
CA LEU A 4 -32.33 22.70 10.21
C LEU A 4 -31.21 22.02 9.41
N CYS A 5 -30.98 22.43 8.17
CA CYS A 5 -29.94 21.82 7.33
C CYS A 5 -28.51 22.21 7.75
N LYS A 6 -28.32 23.41 8.28
CA LYS A 6 -27.01 23.87 8.77
C LYS A 6 -26.58 23.20 10.08
N CYS A 7 -27.54 22.97 11.00
CA CYS A 7 -27.26 22.28 12.27
C CYS A 7 -26.94 20.78 12.05
N ILE A 8 -27.61 20.12 11.11
CA ILE A 8 -27.35 18.72 10.79
C ILE A 8 -25.98 18.56 10.15
N LEU A 9 -25.58 19.49 9.27
CA LEU A 9 -24.26 19.47 8.63
C LEU A 9 -23.11 19.75 9.61
N THR A 10 -23.31 20.61 10.61
CA THR A 10 -22.30 20.87 11.64
C THR A 10 -22.19 19.71 12.64
N LEU A 11 -23.29 19.08 13.02
CA LEU A 11 -23.28 17.89 13.87
C LEU A 11 -22.62 16.70 13.16
N SER A 12 -22.86 16.51 11.88
CA SER A 12 -22.19 15.45 11.11
C SER A 12 -20.69 15.69 10.98
N ARG A 13 -20.25 16.93 10.79
CA ARG A 13 -18.80 17.28 10.76
C ARG A 13 -18.12 17.06 12.10
N LEU A 14 -18.75 17.47 13.22
CA LEU A 14 -18.24 17.21 14.57
C LEU A 14 -18.19 15.71 14.88
N TYR A 15 -19.23 14.96 14.52
CA TYR A 15 -19.25 13.51 14.68
C TYR A 15 -18.16 12.82 13.86
N MET A 16 -17.98 13.21 12.59
CA MET A 16 -16.90 12.70 11.74
C MET A 16 -15.52 13.07 12.28
N ALA A 17 -15.33 14.30 12.78
CA ALA A 17 -14.08 14.72 13.40
C ALA A 17 -13.75 13.89 14.65
N THR A 18 -14.77 13.58 15.49
CA THR A 18 -14.61 12.71 16.66
C THR A 18 -14.27 11.27 16.27
N LEU A 19 -14.91 10.73 15.22
CA LEU A 19 -14.57 9.41 14.68
C LEU A 19 -13.14 9.36 14.14
N ILE A 20 -12.68 10.41 13.46
CA ILE A 20 -11.31 10.48 12.95
C ILE A 20 -10.29 10.56 14.08
N SER A 21 -10.56 11.34 15.15
CA SER A 21 -9.64 11.48 16.30
C SER A 21 -9.51 10.20 17.13
N ASN A 22 -10.55 9.34 17.13
CA ASN A 22 -10.60 8.09 17.86
C ASN A 22 -10.45 6.85 16.97
N TYR A 23 -9.97 7.02 15.74
CA TYR A 23 -9.77 5.91 14.82
C TYR A 23 -8.77 4.90 15.39
N CYS A 24 -9.20 3.67 15.52
CA CYS A 24 -8.38 2.52 15.89
C CYS A 24 -8.37 1.52 14.72
N PRO A 25 -7.24 1.29 14.08
CA PRO A 25 -7.15 0.31 12.99
C PRO A 25 -7.53 -1.10 13.47
N SER A 26 -8.32 -1.80 12.67
CA SER A 26 -8.70 -3.19 12.94
C SER A 26 -8.50 -4.03 11.68
N PRO A 27 -7.24 -4.36 11.34
CA PRO A 27 -6.97 -5.22 10.21
C PRO A 27 -7.53 -6.63 10.43
N ILE A 28 -7.82 -7.33 9.34
CA ILE A 28 -8.20 -8.73 9.41
C ILE A 28 -7.02 -9.51 9.97
N ASP A 29 -7.28 -10.36 10.97
CA ASP A 29 -6.25 -11.22 11.56
C ASP A 29 -5.82 -12.30 10.57
N THR A 30 -4.55 -12.30 10.23
CA THR A 30 -3.89 -13.26 9.34
C THR A 30 -2.77 -14.02 10.04
N SER A 31 -2.69 -13.94 11.37
CA SER A 31 -1.58 -14.50 12.16
C SER A 31 -1.45 -16.02 12.07
N ASP A 32 -2.55 -16.71 11.73
CA ASP A 32 -2.60 -18.16 11.54
C ASP A 32 -2.24 -18.61 10.10
N VAL A 33 -2.03 -17.65 9.17
CA VAL A 33 -1.67 -17.95 7.79
C VAL A 33 -0.16 -18.07 7.64
N THR A 34 0.29 -19.26 7.24
CA THR A 34 1.69 -19.51 6.88
C THR A 34 1.84 -19.48 5.36
N LEU A 35 2.73 -18.60 4.87
CA LEU A 35 3.05 -18.50 3.46
C LEU A 35 4.21 -19.43 3.10
N PRO A 36 4.15 -20.13 1.95
CA PRO A 36 5.31 -20.87 1.44
C PRO A 36 6.48 -19.92 1.10
N PRO A 37 7.74 -20.41 1.18
CA PRO A 37 8.94 -19.58 1.01
C PRO A 37 8.99 -18.78 -0.28
N GLU A 38 8.49 -19.32 -1.37
CA GLU A 38 8.45 -18.64 -2.68
C GLU A 38 7.61 -17.35 -2.67
N LEU A 39 6.63 -17.25 -1.78
CA LEU A 39 5.80 -16.05 -1.68
C LEU A 39 6.52 -14.90 -0.95
N PHE A 40 7.59 -15.15 -0.22
CA PHE A 40 8.43 -14.08 0.33
C PHE A 40 9.22 -13.37 -0.78
N VAL A 41 9.73 -14.13 -1.74
CA VAL A 41 10.37 -13.55 -2.94
C VAL A 41 9.36 -12.76 -3.77
N LEU A 42 8.14 -13.27 -3.92
CA LEU A 42 7.07 -12.55 -4.59
C LEU A 42 6.74 -11.24 -3.85
N ALA A 43 6.67 -11.27 -2.52
CA ALA A 43 6.41 -10.08 -1.70
C ALA A 43 7.49 -9.00 -1.88
N ASP A 44 8.76 -9.36 -1.98
CA ASP A 44 9.84 -8.41 -2.27
C ASP A 44 9.68 -7.76 -3.66
N ASN A 45 9.31 -8.54 -4.66
CA ASN A 45 9.01 -8.02 -5.99
C ASN A 45 7.78 -7.09 -6.01
N ILE A 46 6.74 -7.45 -5.26
CA ILE A 46 5.54 -6.62 -5.11
C ILE A 46 5.93 -5.31 -4.41
N ALA A 47 6.68 -5.36 -3.33
CA ALA A 47 7.12 -4.19 -2.58
C ALA A 47 7.86 -3.19 -3.46
N LYS A 48 8.83 -3.68 -4.24
CA LYS A 48 9.56 -2.85 -5.20
C LYS A 48 8.62 -2.24 -6.24
N ASN A 49 7.74 -3.03 -6.83
CA ASN A 49 6.80 -2.54 -7.84
C ASN A 49 5.80 -1.53 -7.28
N VAL A 50 5.31 -1.74 -6.06
CA VAL A 50 4.41 -0.79 -5.38
C VAL A 50 5.10 0.57 -5.21
N HIS A 51 6.35 0.58 -4.79
CA HIS A 51 7.13 1.80 -4.69
C HIS A 51 7.27 2.52 -6.05
N GLU A 52 7.61 1.79 -7.11
CA GLU A 52 7.75 2.35 -8.45
C GLU A 52 6.42 2.92 -8.99
N VAL A 53 5.31 2.24 -8.75
CA VAL A 53 3.97 2.71 -9.13
C VAL A 53 3.61 3.99 -8.36
N TRP A 54 3.86 4.00 -7.05
CA TRP A 54 3.66 5.20 -6.22
C TRP A 54 4.51 6.37 -6.71
N ALA A 55 5.80 6.16 -6.94
CA ALA A 55 6.72 7.20 -7.41
C ALA A 55 6.30 7.75 -8.77
N GLN A 56 5.92 6.87 -9.71
CA GLN A 56 5.42 7.27 -11.02
C GLN A 56 4.19 8.17 -10.90
N GLN A 57 3.24 7.82 -10.04
CA GLN A 57 2.03 8.61 -9.82
C GLN A 57 2.37 9.99 -9.22
N ARG A 58 3.25 10.03 -8.22
CA ARG A 58 3.70 11.29 -7.60
C ARG A 58 4.38 12.21 -8.61
N ILE A 59 5.26 11.67 -9.45
CA ILE A 59 5.94 12.44 -10.50
C ILE A 59 4.92 13.02 -11.51
N LYS A 60 3.91 12.25 -11.91
CA LYS A 60 2.81 12.74 -12.76
C LYS A 60 2.03 13.89 -12.13
N GLU A 61 1.88 13.89 -10.81
CA GLU A 61 1.24 14.95 -10.05
C GLU A 61 2.15 16.17 -9.81
N GLY A 62 3.39 16.15 -10.30
CA GLY A 62 4.35 17.23 -10.19
C GLY A 62 5.22 17.19 -8.94
N TRP A 63 5.24 16.06 -8.21
CA TRP A 63 6.15 15.87 -7.09
C TRP A 63 7.58 15.63 -7.56
N VAL A 64 8.54 16.12 -6.78
CA VAL A 64 9.97 15.93 -6.99
C VAL A 64 10.65 15.49 -5.71
N TYR A 65 11.87 15.00 -5.83
CA TYR A 65 12.68 14.70 -4.66
C TYR A 65 12.96 15.96 -3.84
N GLY A 66 12.92 15.80 -2.53
CA GLY A 66 13.35 16.81 -1.54
C GLY A 66 13.76 16.09 -0.27
N SER A 67 14.74 16.62 0.45
CA SER A 67 15.29 16.00 1.68
C SER A 67 14.26 15.86 2.82
N GLN A 68 13.19 16.64 2.76
CA GLN A 68 12.06 16.59 3.69
C GLN A 68 10.75 16.67 2.91
N ARG A 69 9.69 16.08 3.47
CA ARG A 69 8.36 16.21 2.89
C ARG A 69 7.88 17.64 2.98
N ASN A 70 7.46 18.19 1.85
CA ASN A 70 6.85 19.51 1.75
C ASN A 70 5.68 19.42 0.75
N ASP A 71 4.47 19.50 1.27
CA ASP A 71 3.26 19.35 0.45
C ASP A 71 3.00 20.58 -0.43
N GLU A 72 3.39 21.77 0.01
CA GLU A 72 3.24 23.00 -0.78
C GLU A 72 4.17 23.02 -1.99
N LEU A 73 5.41 22.58 -1.80
CA LEU A 73 6.42 22.50 -2.87
C LEU A 73 6.39 21.15 -3.59
N LYS A 74 5.50 20.22 -3.18
CA LYS A 74 5.42 18.86 -3.69
C LYS A 74 6.78 18.15 -3.68
N GLN A 75 7.43 18.15 -2.52
CA GLN A 75 8.71 17.47 -2.30
C GLN A 75 8.54 16.27 -1.39
N HIS A 76 9.22 15.17 -1.72
CA HIS A 76 9.18 13.96 -0.93
C HIS A 76 10.53 13.24 -0.90
N PRO A 77 11.04 12.84 0.30
CA PRO A 77 12.36 12.22 0.42
C PRO A 77 12.43 10.78 -0.12
N CYS A 78 11.30 10.11 -0.27
CA CYS A 78 11.26 8.74 -0.82
C CYS A 78 11.10 8.70 -2.35
N LEU A 79 11.13 9.83 -3.07
CA LEU A 79 11.18 9.84 -4.54
C LEU A 79 12.61 9.54 -5.03
N ILE A 80 13.09 8.36 -4.70
CA ILE A 80 14.38 7.76 -5.01
C ILE A 80 14.18 6.29 -5.37
N PRO A 81 15.15 5.63 -6.00
CA PRO A 81 15.05 4.20 -6.29
C PRO A 81 14.79 3.37 -5.03
N PHE A 82 14.02 2.30 -5.15
CA PHE A 82 13.68 1.42 -4.03
C PHE A 82 14.91 0.95 -3.26
N GLU A 83 15.99 0.61 -3.96
CA GLU A 83 17.25 0.15 -3.37
C GLU A 83 17.92 1.20 -2.46
N ALA A 84 17.67 2.48 -2.72
CA ALA A 84 18.20 3.60 -1.95
C ALA A 84 17.34 3.99 -0.74
N LEU A 85 16.14 3.43 -0.61
CA LEU A 85 15.28 3.65 0.56
C LEU A 85 15.94 3.12 1.84
N SER A 86 15.57 3.69 2.97
CA SER A 86 15.92 3.11 4.28
C SER A 86 15.28 1.73 4.45
N GLU A 87 15.88 0.88 5.29
CA GLU A 87 15.30 -0.43 5.58
C GLU A 87 13.91 -0.31 6.22
N THR A 88 13.65 0.73 6.98
CA THR A 88 12.33 1.01 7.54
C THR A 88 11.29 1.23 6.44
N GLU A 89 11.58 2.05 5.46
CA GLU A 89 10.68 2.31 4.32
C GLU A 89 10.46 1.05 3.47
N LYS A 90 11.54 0.32 3.15
CA LYS A 90 11.44 -0.97 2.46
C LYS A 90 10.56 -1.97 3.20
N ASN A 91 10.68 -2.01 4.53
CA ASN A 91 9.90 -2.93 5.35
C ASN A 91 8.42 -2.56 5.42
N TYR A 92 8.04 -1.29 5.34
CA TYR A 92 6.64 -0.92 5.18
C TYR A 92 6.03 -1.54 3.91
N ASP A 93 6.71 -1.41 2.79
CA ASP A 93 6.25 -1.97 1.52
C ASP A 93 6.23 -3.51 1.54
N ARG A 94 7.28 -4.14 2.09
CA ARG A 94 7.35 -5.62 2.24
C ARG A 94 6.24 -6.16 3.13
N ASN A 95 6.02 -5.55 4.29
CA ASN A 95 4.99 -5.99 5.22
C ASN A 95 3.60 -5.85 4.62
N THR A 96 3.34 -4.76 3.90
CA THR A 96 2.07 -4.56 3.19
C THR A 96 1.87 -5.64 2.12
N ALA A 97 2.90 -5.97 1.37
CA ALA A 97 2.86 -7.04 0.38
C ALA A 97 2.59 -8.41 1.03
N LEU A 98 3.31 -8.75 2.11
CA LEU A 98 3.12 -10.00 2.85
C LEU A 98 1.72 -10.11 3.44
N GLU A 99 1.21 -9.06 4.07
CA GLU A 99 -0.14 -9.05 4.63
C GLU A 99 -1.21 -9.18 3.54
N THR A 100 -0.99 -8.59 2.37
CA THR A 100 -1.89 -8.75 1.22
C THR A 100 -1.93 -10.23 0.77
N LEU A 101 -0.79 -10.90 0.66
CA LEU A 101 -0.73 -12.32 0.29
C LEU A 101 -1.37 -13.22 1.34
N ARG A 102 -1.16 -12.93 2.63
CA ARG A 102 -1.82 -13.64 3.73
C ARG A 102 -3.34 -13.46 3.68
N LEU A 103 -3.79 -12.23 3.44
CA LEU A 103 -5.22 -11.94 3.32
C LEU A 103 -5.85 -12.69 2.14
N MET A 104 -5.21 -12.72 0.98
CA MET A 104 -5.69 -13.49 -0.17
C MET A 104 -5.85 -14.97 0.18
N THR A 105 -4.86 -15.55 0.84
CA THR A 105 -4.91 -16.95 1.30
C THR A 105 -6.05 -17.16 2.31
N ARG A 106 -6.22 -16.25 3.25
CA ARG A 106 -7.30 -16.29 4.24
C ARG A 106 -8.69 -16.22 3.61
N LEU A 107 -8.82 -15.46 2.53
CA LEU A 107 -10.06 -15.32 1.78
C LEU A 107 -10.34 -16.53 0.84
N GLY A 108 -9.49 -17.55 0.86
CA GLY A 108 -9.68 -18.79 0.11
C GLY A 108 -9.03 -18.82 -1.27
N PHE A 109 -8.19 -17.85 -1.60
CA PHE A 109 -7.43 -17.86 -2.84
C PHE A 109 -6.15 -18.69 -2.70
N THR A 110 -5.82 -19.44 -3.72
CA THR A 110 -4.54 -20.16 -3.84
C THR A 110 -3.63 -19.40 -4.78
N ILE A 111 -2.40 -19.13 -4.32
CA ILE A 111 -1.39 -18.43 -5.10
C ILE A 111 -0.35 -19.45 -5.53
N THR A 112 -0.28 -19.72 -6.82
CA THR A 112 0.67 -20.65 -7.41
C THR A 112 1.41 -20.00 -8.55
N LYS A 113 2.72 -20.28 -8.64
CA LYS A 113 3.51 -19.87 -9.79
C LYS A 113 3.17 -20.80 -10.95
N SER A 114 2.74 -20.23 -12.09
CA SER A 114 2.61 -21.03 -13.31
C SER A 114 4.00 -21.51 -13.72
N THR A 115 4.15 -22.83 -13.86
CA THR A 115 5.30 -23.39 -14.55
C THR A 115 5.09 -23.09 -16.03
N SER A 116 5.92 -22.22 -16.60
CA SER A 116 6.03 -22.13 -18.05
C SER A 116 6.67 -23.43 -18.53
N SER A 117 5.84 -24.45 -18.80
CA SER A 117 6.25 -25.58 -19.58
C SER A 117 6.34 -25.09 -21.02
N GLU A 118 7.53 -25.29 -21.58
CA GLU A 118 7.78 -25.40 -23.02
C GLU A 118 7.73 -24.11 -23.85
N ALA A 119 8.92 -23.50 -23.98
CA ALA A 119 9.28 -23.02 -25.28
C ALA A 119 9.08 -24.21 -26.27
N GLN A 120 8.04 -24.16 -27.07
CA GLN A 120 7.95 -25.00 -28.26
C GLN A 120 9.09 -24.58 -29.17
N GLU A 121 10.14 -25.41 -29.20
CA GLU A 121 10.96 -25.54 -30.38
C GLU A 121 10.01 -26.02 -31.49
N SER A 122 9.64 -25.12 -32.37
CA SER A 122 9.15 -25.48 -33.69
C SER A 122 10.28 -25.28 -34.66
N GLU A 123 10.71 -26.39 -35.22
CA GLU A 123 11.57 -26.48 -36.37
C GLU A 123 11.17 -25.54 -37.53
#